data_6581157866d98ddf1a6b26a88b9d96c3
#
_entry.id   6581157866d98ddf1a6b26a88b9d96c3
#
_cell.length_a   1.000
_cell.length_b   1.000
_cell.length_c   1.000
_cell.angle_alpha   90.00
_cell.angle_beta   90.00
_cell.angle_gamma   90.00
#
_symmetry.space_group_name_H-M   'P 1'
#
loop_
_entity.id
_entity.type
_entity.pdbx_description
1 polymer ?
#
loop_
_entity_poly.entity_id
_entity_poly.type
_entity_poly.pdbx_seq_one_letter_code
_entity_poly.pdbx_strand_id
1 'polypeptide(L)'
;EMCIRDSPKALYEEGVTKSFEENGVSGVAAYLEVTDFPYDISRSMLPYNRQYSCKLSTGNVSPKWNDADSDEVKLQKIITQKYLALYPNAVEAWTEYRRTGYPYLLKPAYDKAYVSIGGEEDAITPERFRFAPAEYGTNPNMSEVPALLGGEDQGATKLWWVRNNRPKQPK
;
A
#
# COMPACT_ATOMS: atom_id res chain seq x y z
N GLU A 1 -8.80 -9.00 26.85
CA GLU A 1 -7.83 -8.40 27.83
C GLU A 1 -6.49 -7.95 27.20
N MET A 2 -6.20 -8.32 25.96
CA MET A 2 -4.89 -8.01 25.33
C MET A 2 -4.70 -6.55 24.86
N CYS A 3 -5.74 -5.79 24.63
CA CYS A 3 -5.61 -4.49 23.94
C CYS A 3 -5.61 -3.25 24.85
N ILE A 4 -5.72 -3.39 26.16
CA ILE A 4 -5.92 -2.23 27.06
C ILE A 4 -4.63 -1.78 27.77
N ARG A 5 -3.55 -2.54 27.72
CA ARG A 5 -2.32 -2.25 28.48
C ARG A 5 -1.12 -1.82 27.67
N ASP A 6 -1.11 -2.04 26.36
CA ASP A 6 0.07 -1.74 25.57
C ASP A 6 -0.11 -0.42 24.82
N SER A 7 0.87 0.48 24.92
CA SER A 7 0.82 1.72 24.19
C SER A 7 0.99 1.43 22.68
N PRO A 8 0.31 2.13 21.78
CA PRO A 8 0.49 1.99 20.33
C PRO A 8 1.96 2.11 19.90
N LYS A 9 2.72 2.97 20.59
CA LYS A 9 4.16 3.13 20.40
C LYS A 9 4.92 1.82 20.69
N ALA A 10 4.66 1.21 21.85
CA ALA A 10 5.37 -0.01 22.25
C ALA A 10 5.13 -1.16 21.26
N LEU A 11 3.88 -1.35 20.83
CA LEU A 11 3.52 -2.37 19.83
C LEU A 11 4.14 -2.07 18.45
N TYR A 12 4.19 -0.81 18.05
CA TYR A 12 4.84 -0.39 16.81
C TYR A 12 6.33 -0.69 16.83
N GLU A 13 7.04 -0.26 17.86
CA GLU A 13 8.50 -0.47 18.02
C GLU A 13 8.84 -1.95 18.17
N GLU A 14 8.02 -2.73 18.87
CA GLU A 14 8.17 -4.19 18.96
C GLU A 14 7.99 -4.86 17.60
N GLY A 15 6.95 -4.49 16.84
CA GLY A 15 6.71 -5.04 15.51
C GLY A 15 7.87 -4.79 14.54
N VAL A 16 8.43 -3.56 14.54
CA VAL A 16 9.61 -3.23 13.74
C VAL A 16 10.82 -4.06 14.20
N THR A 17 11.02 -4.18 15.51
CA THR A 17 12.14 -4.95 16.06
C THR A 17 12.05 -6.42 15.66
N LYS A 18 10.89 -7.04 15.76
CA LYS A 18 10.65 -8.42 15.32
C LYS A 18 10.93 -8.61 13.83
N SER A 19 10.52 -7.67 12.98
CA SER A 19 10.82 -7.73 11.55
C SER A 19 12.33 -7.69 11.26
N PHE A 20 13.10 -6.88 11.99
CA PHE A 20 14.56 -6.85 11.88
C PHE A 20 15.19 -8.17 12.33
N GLU A 21 14.73 -8.74 13.45
CA GLU A 21 15.20 -10.03 13.97
C GLU A 21 14.94 -11.15 12.96
N GLU A 22 13.71 -11.27 12.45
CA GLU A 22 13.30 -12.31 11.48
C GLU A 22 14.10 -12.25 10.18
N ASN A 23 14.47 -11.06 9.74
CA ASN A 23 15.27 -10.88 8.52
C ASN A 23 16.78 -10.85 8.78
N GLY A 24 17.24 -11.03 10.02
CA GLY A 24 18.66 -11.02 10.38
C GLY A 24 19.33 -9.66 10.16
N VAL A 25 18.58 -8.57 10.22
CA VAL A 25 19.08 -7.20 10.02
C VAL A 25 19.39 -6.56 11.36
N SER A 26 20.53 -5.87 11.45
CA SER A 26 20.92 -5.12 12.65
C SER A 26 20.59 -3.62 12.51
N GLY A 27 20.64 -2.88 13.64
CA GLY A 27 20.53 -1.43 13.64
C GLY A 27 19.12 -0.88 13.84
N VAL A 28 18.20 -1.68 14.36
CA VAL A 28 16.80 -1.29 14.60
C VAL A 28 16.68 -0.03 15.48
N ALA A 29 17.51 0.13 16.51
CA ALA A 29 17.48 1.31 17.37
C ALA A 29 17.78 2.61 16.60
N ALA A 30 18.77 2.58 15.71
CA ALA A 30 19.10 3.72 14.86
C ALA A 30 18.00 3.97 13.81
N TYR A 31 17.40 2.92 13.28
CA TYR A 31 16.29 3.02 12.34
C TYR A 31 15.05 3.71 12.95
N LEU A 32 14.69 3.35 14.18
CA LEU A 32 13.55 3.94 14.89
C LEU A 32 13.75 5.42 15.27
N GLU A 33 14.98 5.93 15.21
CA GLU A 33 15.29 7.35 15.43
C GLU A 33 15.34 8.18 14.13
N VAL A 34 15.17 7.57 12.96
CA VAL A 34 15.18 8.28 11.68
C VAL A 34 13.97 9.20 11.56
N THR A 35 14.23 10.50 11.37
CA THR A 35 13.22 11.55 11.23
C THR A 35 12.88 11.88 9.78
N ASP A 36 13.73 11.48 8.84
CA ASP A 36 13.56 11.71 7.42
C ASP A 36 13.19 10.42 6.70
N PHE A 37 12.57 10.56 5.52
CA PHE A 37 12.33 9.43 4.64
C PHE A 37 13.39 9.44 3.52
N PRO A 38 14.46 8.65 3.63
CA PRO A 38 15.68 8.84 2.83
C PRO A 38 15.63 8.19 1.44
N TYR A 39 14.47 7.73 0.97
CA TYR A 39 14.38 6.89 -0.22
C TYR A 39 13.99 7.64 -1.50
N ASP A 40 14.56 8.83 -1.74
CA ASP A 40 14.51 9.41 -3.05
C ASP A 40 15.49 8.64 -3.96
N ILE A 41 14.96 7.88 -4.90
CA ILE A 41 15.77 7.10 -5.82
C ILE A 41 15.84 7.83 -7.15
N SER A 42 17.05 8.27 -7.51
CA SER A 42 17.39 8.63 -8.88
C SER A 42 18.28 7.54 -9.46
N ARG A 43 17.78 6.78 -10.42
CA ARG A 43 18.56 5.75 -11.12
C ARG A 43 18.53 5.97 -12.62
N SER A 44 19.73 6.00 -13.23
CA SER A 44 19.88 5.77 -14.65
C SER A 44 19.86 4.25 -14.88
N MET A 45 18.86 3.75 -15.59
CA MET A 45 18.80 2.33 -15.95
C MET A 45 19.44 2.14 -17.34
N LEU A 46 20.63 1.56 -17.36
CA LEU A 46 21.23 1.00 -18.57
C LEU A 46 20.49 -0.30 -18.96
N PRO A 47 20.26 -0.59 -20.24
CA PRO A 47 20.84 0.01 -21.45
C PRO A 47 19.96 1.06 -22.14
N TYR A 48 18.80 1.42 -21.60
CA TYR A 48 17.79 2.21 -22.32
C TYR A 48 17.85 3.72 -22.05
N ASN A 49 18.87 4.20 -21.39
CA ASN A 49 19.09 5.63 -21.09
C ASN A 49 17.86 6.35 -20.49
N ARG A 50 16.99 5.62 -19.82
CA ARG A 50 15.82 6.18 -19.13
C ARG A 50 16.21 6.53 -17.72
N GLN A 51 16.19 7.81 -17.41
CA GLN A 51 16.30 8.27 -16.03
C GLN A 51 14.91 8.14 -15.37
N TYR A 52 14.86 7.35 -14.32
CA TYR A 52 13.72 7.34 -13.41
C TYR A 52 14.15 8.11 -12.16
N SER A 53 13.56 9.25 -11.93
CA SER A 53 13.64 9.91 -10.64
C SER A 53 12.32 9.66 -9.90
N CYS A 54 12.42 9.12 -8.71
CA CYS A 54 11.26 8.82 -7.88
C CYS A 54 11.44 9.53 -6.56
N LYS A 55 10.47 10.35 -6.18
CA LYS A 55 10.42 10.96 -4.86
C LYS A 55 9.44 10.18 -3.99
N LEU A 56 9.96 9.18 -3.30
CA LEU A 56 9.20 8.41 -2.31
C LEU A 56 8.94 9.21 -1.03
N SER A 57 9.74 10.24 -0.78
CA SER A 57 9.58 11.13 0.37
C SER A 57 8.27 11.93 0.35
N THR A 58 7.71 12.15 -0.86
CA THR A 58 6.48 12.95 -0.97
C THR A 58 5.30 12.21 -0.34
N GLY A 59 4.84 12.70 0.81
CA GLY A 59 3.70 12.17 1.53
C GLY A 59 3.98 10.94 2.40
N ASN A 60 5.16 10.31 2.32
CA ASN A 60 5.54 9.22 3.21
C ASN A 60 6.05 9.75 4.57
N VAL A 61 5.95 8.90 5.58
CA VAL A 61 6.30 9.20 6.96
C VAL A 61 7.61 8.55 7.38
N SER A 62 8.34 9.21 8.28
CA SER A 62 9.56 8.64 8.88
C SER A 62 9.25 7.49 9.83
N PRO A 63 10.21 6.57 10.08
CA PRO A 63 10.05 5.48 11.03
C PRO A 63 9.86 5.94 12.48
N LYS A 64 10.42 7.09 12.86
CA LYS A 64 10.36 7.57 14.24
C LYS A 64 8.93 7.81 14.68
N TRP A 65 8.52 7.18 15.79
CA TRP A 65 7.21 7.42 16.40
C TRP A 65 7.16 8.78 17.09
N ASN A 66 6.03 9.47 16.95
CA ASN A 66 5.74 10.70 17.67
C ASN A 66 4.31 10.63 18.24
N ASP A 67 4.18 10.75 19.54
CA ASP A 67 2.88 10.68 20.21
C ASP A 67 1.96 11.86 19.85
N ALA A 68 2.54 12.98 19.41
CA ALA A 68 1.80 14.16 18.96
C ALA A 68 1.24 14.05 17.53
N ASP A 69 1.65 13.02 16.77
CA ASP A 69 1.11 12.76 15.43
C ASP A 69 -0.40 12.49 15.49
N SER A 70 -1.12 12.89 14.45
CA SER A 70 -2.52 12.53 14.30
C SER A 70 -2.68 11.01 14.13
N ASP A 71 -3.87 10.49 14.41
CA ASP A 71 -4.16 9.05 14.25
C ASP A 71 -3.94 8.58 12.80
N GLU A 72 -4.19 9.45 11.83
CA GLU A 72 -3.95 9.16 10.41
C GLU A 72 -2.45 8.99 10.11
N VAL A 73 -1.59 9.85 10.65
CA VAL A 73 -0.14 9.75 10.52
C VAL A 73 0.39 8.50 11.24
N LYS A 74 -0.13 8.21 12.43
CA LYS A 74 0.20 6.97 13.15
C LYS A 74 -0.19 5.74 12.37
N LEU A 75 -1.40 5.72 11.79
CA LEU A 75 -1.84 4.63 10.92
C LEU A 75 -0.92 4.47 9.71
N GLN A 76 -0.55 5.56 9.05
CA GLN A 76 0.39 5.52 7.93
C GLN A 76 1.74 4.91 8.34
N LYS A 77 2.29 5.29 9.50
CA LYS A 77 3.54 4.71 10.04
C LYS A 77 3.42 3.20 10.22
N ILE A 78 2.36 2.76 10.90
CA ILE A 78 2.11 1.34 11.16
C ILE A 78 2.00 0.55 9.85
N ILE A 79 1.18 1.01 8.91
CA ILE A 79 0.97 0.30 7.65
C ILE A 79 2.23 0.32 6.78
N THR A 80 3.01 1.39 6.80
CA THR A 80 4.30 1.46 6.08
C THR A 80 5.28 0.41 6.60
N GLN A 81 5.41 0.27 7.91
CA GLN A 81 6.28 -0.75 8.50
C GLN A 81 5.74 -2.17 8.26
N LYS A 82 4.43 -2.37 8.38
CA LYS A 82 3.78 -3.65 8.02
C LYS A 82 4.06 -4.01 6.56
N TYR A 83 3.96 -3.07 5.64
CA TYR A 83 4.26 -3.30 4.22
C TYR A 83 5.70 -3.79 3.99
N LEU A 84 6.68 -3.19 4.68
CA LEU A 84 8.08 -3.63 4.60
C LEU A 84 8.27 -5.02 5.22
N ALA A 85 7.67 -5.29 6.37
CA ALA A 85 7.75 -6.57 7.07
C ALA A 85 7.08 -7.72 6.28
N LEU A 86 6.09 -7.42 5.44
CA LEU A 86 5.40 -8.42 4.62
C LEU A 86 6.23 -8.93 3.44
N TYR A 87 7.41 -8.41 3.17
CA TYR A 87 8.25 -8.94 2.09
C TYR A 87 8.66 -10.40 2.40
N PRO A 88 8.49 -11.38 1.47
CA PRO A 88 8.00 -11.24 0.10
C PRO A 88 6.49 -11.55 -0.11
N ASN A 89 5.64 -11.43 0.93
CA ASN A 89 4.21 -11.72 0.84
C ASN A 89 3.45 -10.58 0.13
N ALA A 90 3.53 -10.55 -1.19
CA ALA A 90 2.94 -9.49 -2.00
C ALA A 90 1.41 -9.44 -1.95
N VAL A 91 0.74 -10.57 -1.72
CA VAL A 91 -0.74 -10.64 -1.69
C VAL A 91 -1.29 -9.91 -0.47
N GLU A 92 -0.69 -10.15 0.69
CA GLU A 92 -1.06 -9.46 1.93
C GLU A 92 -0.75 -7.97 1.85
N ALA A 93 0.45 -7.62 1.35
CA ALA A 93 0.86 -6.24 1.17
C ALA A 93 -0.09 -5.47 0.23
N TRP A 94 -0.51 -6.09 -0.88
CA TRP A 94 -1.50 -5.53 -1.79
C TRP A 94 -2.88 -5.37 -1.14
N THR A 95 -3.30 -6.34 -0.31
CA THR A 95 -4.58 -6.27 0.41
C THR A 95 -4.60 -5.10 1.40
N GLU A 96 -3.53 -4.92 2.19
CA GLU A 96 -3.40 -3.79 3.10
C GLU A 96 -3.37 -2.44 2.36
N TYR A 97 -2.63 -2.37 1.26
CA TYR A 97 -2.62 -1.17 0.42
C TYR A 97 -4.01 -0.81 -0.09
N ARG A 98 -4.76 -1.76 -0.62
CA ARG A 98 -6.13 -1.53 -1.10
C ARG A 98 -7.06 -1.07 0.03
N ARG A 99 -6.91 -1.66 1.21
CA ARG A 99 -7.73 -1.34 2.38
C ARG A 99 -7.45 0.07 2.90
N THR A 100 -6.19 0.48 2.98
CA THR A 100 -5.77 1.69 3.71
C THR A 100 -5.34 2.84 2.81
N GLY A 101 -4.81 2.56 1.63
CA GLY A 101 -4.14 3.52 0.77
C GLY A 101 -2.66 3.76 1.11
N TYR A 102 -2.12 3.01 2.08
CA TYR A 102 -0.73 3.14 2.53
C TYR A 102 0.09 1.88 2.26
N PRO A 103 1.41 2.00 2.13
CA PRO A 103 2.19 3.24 2.00
C PRO A 103 1.92 3.95 0.68
N TYR A 104 2.38 5.20 0.54
CA TYR A 104 2.41 5.83 -0.78
C TYR A 104 3.46 5.13 -1.64
N LEU A 105 3.01 4.55 -2.75
CA LEU A 105 3.83 3.78 -3.67
C LEU A 105 4.20 4.61 -4.89
N LEU A 106 5.26 4.19 -5.57
CA LEU A 106 5.67 4.80 -6.83
C LEU A 106 4.62 4.56 -7.89
N LYS A 107 4.16 5.63 -8.52
CA LYS A 107 3.34 5.54 -9.72
C LYS A 107 4.21 5.06 -10.89
N PRO A 108 3.82 4.01 -11.60
CA PRO A 108 4.51 3.59 -12.82
C PRO A 108 4.55 4.75 -13.81
N ALA A 109 5.72 5.01 -14.40
CA ALA A 109 5.91 6.12 -15.35
C ALA A 109 5.12 5.94 -16.66
N TYR A 110 4.59 4.74 -16.91
CA TYR A 110 3.86 4.41 -18.13
C TYR A 110 2.66 3.53 -17.79
N ASP A 111 1.48 4.12 -17.84
CA ASP A 111 0.31 3.39 -17.37
C ASP A 111 -0.93 3.53 -18.26
N LYS A 112 -0.84 2.93 -19.46
CA LYS A 112 -2.05 2.68 -20.26
C LYS A 112 -2.82 1.43 -19.80
N ALA A 113 -2.21 0.56 -18.99
CA ALA A 113 -2.84 -0.68 -18.54
C ALA A 113 -4.01 -0.41 -17.60
N TYR A 114 -3.90 0.60 -16.73
CA TYR A 114 -4.98 0.96 -15.79
C TYR A 114 -6.18 1.58 -16.48
N VAL A 115 -5.98 2.37 -17.52
CA VAL A 115 -7.09 2.88 -18.35
C VAL A 115 -7.85 1.70 -18.97
N SER A 116 -7.15 0.66 -19.43
CA SER A 116 -7.79 -0.52 -20.05
C SER A 116 -8.56 -1.39 -19.06
N ILE A 117 -8.25 -1.34 -17.76
CA ILE A 117 -8.97 -2.08 -16.72
C ILE A 117 -10.03 -1.25 -16.01
N GLY A 118 -10.30 -0.03 -16.51
CA GLY A 118 -11.26 0.90 -15.91
C GLY A 118 -10.76 1.59 -14.65
N GLY A 119 -9.43 1.73 -14.51
CA GLY A 119 -8.81 2.45 -13.40
C GLY A 119 -8.83 3.96 -13.58
N GLU A 120 -8.79 4.68 -12.46
CA GLU A 120 -8.51 6.11 -12.48
C GLU A 120 -7.06 6.35 -12.93
N GLU A 121 -6.80 7.49 -13.55
CA GLU A 121 -5.46 7.88 -14.04
C GLU A 121 -4.37 7.86 -12.95
N ASP A 122 -4.79 7.95 -11.68
CA ASP A 122 -3.93 7.93 -10.50
C ASP A 122 -3.85 6.55 -9.79
N ALA A 123 -4.48 5.51 -10.34
CA ALA A 123 -4.41 4.17 -9.75
C ALA A 123 -3.01 3.57 -9.90
N ILE A 124 -2.47 3.01 -8.83
CA ILE A 124 -1.15 2.34 -8.82
C ILE A 124 -1.32 0.85 -9.03
N THR A 125 -2.39 0.28 -8.49
CA THR A 125 -2.72 -1.15 -8.63
C THR A 125 -4.21 -1.33 -8.87
N PRO A 126 -4.64 -2.42 -9.51
CA PRO A 126 -6.07 -2.74 -9.56
C PRO A 126 -6.63 -2.96 -8.15
N GLU A 127 -7.86 -2.56 -7.95
CA GLU A 127 -8.59 -2.76 -6.69
C GLU A 127 -9.04 -4.22 -6.52
N ARG A 128 -9.26 -4.91 -7.64
CA ARG A 128 -9.66 -6.31 -7.69
C ARG A 128 -9.33 -6.93 -9.05
N PHE A 129 -9.34 -8.25 -9.10
CA PHE A 129 -9.37 -8.95 -10.38
C PHE A 129 -10.79 -9.01 -10.91
N ARG A 130 -10.94 -8.93 -12.23
CA ARG A 130 -12.20 -9.18 -12.90
C ARG A 130 -12.55 -10.65 -12.83
N PHE A 131 -13.83 -10.97 -12.96
CA PHE A 131 -14.24 -12.35 -13.14
C PHE A 131 -13.66 -12.94 -14.43
N ALA A 132 -13.45 -14.25 -14.41
CA ALA A 132 -12.97 -14.94 -15.62
C ALA A 132 -13.99 -14.79 -16.77
N PRO A 133 -13.54 -14.58 -18.02
CA PRO A 133 -14.45 -14.44 -19.15
C PRO A 133 -15.44 -15.61 -19.31
N ALA A 134 -15.05 -16.83 -18.91
CA ALA A 134 -15.92 -17.99 -18.95
C ALA A 134 -17.15 -17.86 -18.07
N GLU A 135 -17.06 -17.15 -16.93
CA GLU A 135 -18.19 -16.94 -16.02
C GLU A 135 -19.36 -16.23 -16.71
N TYR A 136 -19.08 -15.27 -17.59
CA TYR A 136 -20.12 -14.54 -18.32
C TYR A 136 -20.96 -15.41 -19.27
N GLY A 137 -20.39 -16.54 -19.70
CA GLY A 137 -21.08 -17.48 -20.58
C GLY A 137 -21.74 -18.67 -19.88
N THR A 138 -21.32 -18.97 -18.66
CA THR A 138 -21.71 -20.21 -17.97
C THR A 138 -22.46 -19.97 -16.65
N ASN A 139 -22.25 -18.84 -16.01
CA ASN A 139 -22.86 -18.52 -14.71
C ASN A 139 -24.06 -17.58 -14.87
N PRO A 140 -25.31 -18.05 -14.66
CA PRO A 140 -26.50 -17.23 -14.85
C PRO A 140 -26.57 -16.05 -13.87
N ASN A 141 -25.87 -16.10 -12.75
CA ASN A 141 -25.88 -15.03 -11.73
C ASN A 141 -24.97 -13.85 -12.11
N MET A 142 -24.24 -13.91 -13.21
CA MET A 142 -23.35 -12.81 -13.62
C MET A 142 -24.10 -11.51 -13.91
N SER A 143 -25.39 -11.56 -14.23
CA SER A 143 -26.24 -10.36 -14.39
C SER A 143 -26.42 -9.56 -13.09
N GLU A 144 -26.27 -10.19 -11.92
CA GLU A 144 -26.41 -9.56 -10.60
C GLU A 144 -25.12 -8.92 -10.10
N VAL A 145 -23.99 -9.27 -10.73
CA VAL A 145 -22.65 -8.86 -10.28
C VAL A 145 -22.49 -7.34 -10.15
N PRO A 146 -22.93 -6.49 -11.10
CA PRO A 146 -22.80 -5.04 -10.96
C PRO A 146 -23.52 -4.48 -9.73
N ALA A 147 -24.69 -5.02 -9.41
CA ALA A 147 -25.46 -4.61 -8.23
C ALA A 147 -24.77 -5.02 -6.93
N LEU A 148 -24.23 -6.25 -6.87
CA LEU A 148 -23.52 -6.78 -5.71
C LEU A 148 -22.16 -6.10 -5.48
N LEU A 149 -21.47 -5.72 -6.56
CA LEU A 149 -20.20 -5.00 -6.49
C LEU A 149 -20.37 -3.50 -6.22
N GLY A 150 -21.56 -2.95 -6.44
CA GLY A 150 -21.77 -1.50 -6.44
C GLY A 150 -21.13 -0.79 -7.65
N GLY A 151 -20.89 -1.51 -8.75
CA GLY A 151 -20.29 -1.01 -9.98
C GLY A 151 -19.99 -2.13 -10.99
N GLU A 152 -19.50 -1.74 -12.16
CA GLU A 152 -19.13 -2.69 -13.20
C GLU A 152 -18.02 -3.66 -12.78
N ASP A 153 -17.95 -4.83 -13.43
CA ASP A 153 -16.86 -5.80 -13.22
C ASP A 153 -15.56 -5.28 -13.87
N GLN A 154 -14.94 -4.33 -13.20
CA GLN A 154 -13.68 -3.70 -13.62
C GLN A 154 -12.63 -3.77 -12.52
N GLY A 155 -11.37 -3.65 -12.92
CA GLY A 155 -10.26 -3.64 -11.97
C GLY A 155 -10.30 -2.45 -11.00
N ALA A 156 -10.92 -1.34 -11.38
CA ALA A 156 -11.07 -0.14 -10.55
C ALA A 156 -12.24 -0.18 -9.57
N THR A 157 -13.15 -1.15 -9.69
CA THR A 157 -14.31 -1.24 -8.80
C THR A 157 -13.88 -1.63 -7.40
N LYS A 158 -14.12 -0.74 -6.44
CA LYS A 158 -13.73 -0.92 -5.03
C LYS A 158 -14.62 -1.96 -4.37
N LEU A 159 -14.02 -2.75 -3.50
CA LEU A 159 -14.74 -3.69 -2.65
C LEU A 159 -15.26 -2.98 -1.40
N TRP A 160 -16.29 -3.54 -0.77
CA TRP A 160 -17.00 -2.95 0.38
C TRP A 160 -16.11 -2.65 1.59
N TRP A 161 -14.99 -3.34 1.75
CA TRP A 161 -14.06 -3.17 2.87
C TRP A 161 -12.99 -2.08 2.65
N VAL A 162 -12.96 -1.46 1.46
CA VAL A 162 -12.05 -0.35 1.17
C VAL A 162 -12.51 0.90 1.91
N ARG A 163 -11.60 1.58 2.60
CA ARG A 163 -11.91 2.84 3.31
C ARG A 163 -12.51 3.87 2.35
N ASN A 164 -13.64 4.47 2.75
CA ASN A 164 -14.27 5.52 1.94
C ASN A 164 -13.41 6.78 1.80
N ASN A 165 -12.64 7.09 2.86
CA ASN A 165 -11.74 8.25 2.92
C ASN A 165 -10.27 7.86 2.67
N ARG A 166 -10.02 6.81 1.90
CA ARG A 166 -8.66 6.41 1.54
C ARG A 166 -7.93 7.59 0.88
N PRO A 167 -6.71 7.95 1.33
CA PRO A 167 -5.97 9.06 0.76
C PRO A 167 -5.60 8.79 -0.71
N LYS A 168 -5.62 9.83 -1.51
CA LYS A 168 -5.09 9.75 -2.88
C LYS A 168 -3.57 9.74 -2.84
N GLN A 169 -2.97 8.99 -3.75
CA GLN A 169 -1.53 8.98 -3.88
C GLN A 169 -1.02 10.36 -4.30
N PRO A 170 0.12 10.83 -3.77
CA PRO A 170 0.74 12.07 -4.22
C PRO A 170 1.08 12.01 -5.72
N LYS A 171 0.92 13.13 -6.40
CA LYS A 171 1.29 13.26 -7.81
C LYS A 171 2.79 13.42 -7.97
#